data_f2f2bcc931664d53af08ed10d952aa57
#
_entry.id   f2f2bcc931664d53af08ed10d952aa57
#
_cell.length_a   1.000
_cell.length_b   1.000
_cell.length_c   1.000
_cell.angle_alpha   90.00
_cell.angle_beta   90.00
_cell.angle_gamma   90.00
#
_symmetry.space_group_name_H-M   'P 1'
#
loop_
_entity.id
_entity.type
_entity.pdbx_description
1 polymer ?
#
loop_
_entity_poly.entity_id
_entity_poly.type
_entity_poly.pdbx_seq_one_letter_code
_entity_poly.pdbx_strand_id
1 'polypeptide(L)'
;MTDVVIFGTSEFAEIVYRFLLKDKNFNVVAFTVHEKFLQYDTFQDLPVIAFEKLENNFLPNKIKLFVAMGYADNNKKRESIFNQVKQKGYSCISYIDSTNTIGDNFKCGENCFIFENNVIQPSVKLGDNVIVLSGNLISHHTIIKNNCFVSTGSIIGGHVTVENNCFLGLGSIIKNSIKIDSECVIGAGAVILENTHKNEVYVSKSTVKLDISSNNLTKL
;
A
#
# COMPACT_ATOMS: atom_id res chain seq x y z
N MET A 1 8.33 -22.58 -0.34
CA MET A 1 7.96 -21.52 -1.28
C MET A 1 6.45 -21.52 -1.40
N THR A 2 5.81 -20.36 -1.25
CA THR A 2 4.34 -20.22 -1.33
C THR A 2 3.95 -19.84 -2.75
N ASP A 3 3.08 -20.62 -3.39
CA ASP A 3 2.53 -20.26 -4.69
C ASP A 3 1.57 -19.10 -4.54
N VAL A 4 1.74 -18.09 -5.39
CA VAL A 4 1.01 -16.82 -5.34
C VAL A 4 0.40 -16.52 -6.70
N VAL A 5 -0.86 -16.11 -6.72
CA VAL A 5 -1.51 -15.48 -7.87
C VAL A 5 -1.66 -13.98 -7.57
N ILE A 6 -1.23 -13.13 -8.48
CA ILE A 6 -1.37 -11.68 -8.35
C ILE A 6 -2.67 -11.25 -9.02
N PHE A 7 -3.55 -10.56 -8.27
CA PHE A 7 -4.71 -9.90 -8.88
C PHE A 7 -4.31 -8.53 -9.42
N GLY A 8 -4.37 -8.38 -10.73
CA GLY A 8 -4.04 -7.16 -11.47
C GLY A 8 -2.99 -7.40 -12.57
N THR A 9 -3.03 -6.57 -13.62
CA THR A 9 -2.09 -6.56 -14.75
C THR A 9 -1.64 -5.13 -15.09
N SER A 10 -1.64 -4.23 -14.08
CA SER A 10 -1.18 -2.85 -14.19
C SER A 10 0.32 -2.74 -13.92
N GLU A 11 0.89 -1.55 -14.14
CA GLU A 11 2.27 -1.24 -13.73
C GLU A 11 2.54 -1.54 -12.25
N PHE A 12 1.55 -1.30 -11.38
CA PHE A 12 1.69 -1.62 -9.96
C PHE A 12 1.79 -3.14 -9.73
N ALA A 13 1.04 -3.95 -10.49
CA ALA A 13 1.14 -5.40 -10.43
C ALA A 13 2.50 -5.90 -10.96
N GLU A 14 3.05 -5.27 -12.00
CA GLU A 14 4.41 -5.55 -12.47
C GLU A 14 5.45 -5.25 -11.39
N ILE A 15 5.36 -4.10 -10.72
CA ILE A 15 6.27 -3.74 -9.62
C ILE A 15 6.20 -4.80 -8.51
N VAL A 16 5.00 -5.15 -8.05
CA VAL A 16 4.79 -6.20 -7.03
C VAL A 16 5.42 -7.53 -7.47
N TYR A 17 5.18 -7.94 -8.71
CA TYR A 17 5.78 -9.15 -9.27
C TYR A 17 7.31 -9.15 -9.19
N ARG A 18 7.95 -8.03 -9.59
CA ARG A 18 9.41 -7.88 -9.56
C ARG A 18 9.99 -7.96 -8.13
N PHE A 19 9.26 -7.50 -7.13
CA PHE A 19 9.65 -7.67 -5.74
C PHE A 19 9.52 -9.12 -5.28
N LEU A 20 8.39 -9.77 -5.58
CA LEU A 20 8.17 -11.16 -5.20
C LEU A 20 9.14 -12.12 -5.87
N LEU A 21 9.58 -11.85 -7.11
CA LEU A 21 10.60 -12.64 -7.80
C LEU A 21 11.96 -12.67 -7.07
N LYS A 22 12.29 -11.63 -6.32
CA LYS A 22 13.56 -11.55 -5.57
C LYS A 22 13.49 -12.30 -4.25
N ASP A 23 12.29 -12.59 -3.75
CA ASP A 23 12.07 -13.26 -2.47
C ASP A 23 11.83 -14.75 -2.67
N LYS A 24 12.78 -15.58 -2.20
CA LYS A 24 12.74 -17.04 -2.32
C LYS A 24 11.56 -17.70 -1.55
N ASN A 25 10.82 -16.94 -0.74
CA ASN A 25 9.65 -17.45 -0.04
C ASN A 25 8.42 -17.55 -0.94
N PHE A 26 8.38 -16.84 -2.06
CA PHE A 26 7.24 -16.76 -2.96
C PHE A 26 7.56 -17.30 -4.35
N ASN A 27 6.55 -17.88 -4.98
CA ASN A 27 6.57 -18.34 -6.37
C ASN A 27 5.31 -17.79 -7.05
N VAL A 28 5.45 -16.79 -7.90
CA VAL A 28 4.30 -16.27 -8.65
C VAL A 28 4.00 -17.21 -9.81
N VAL A 29 2.80 -17.79 -9.82
CA VAL A 29 2.38 -18.81 -10.79
C VAL A 29 1.43 -18.30 -11.86
N ALA A 30 0.73 -17.20 -11.61
CA ALA A 30 -0.23 -16.60 -12.55
C ALA A 30 -0.60 -15.18 -12.12
N PHE A 31 -1.24 -14.48 -13.04
CA PHE A 31 -2.01 -13.27 -12.77
C PHE A 31 -3.50 -13.55 -12.92
N THR A 32 -4.34 -12.73 -12.32
CA THR A 32 -5.79 -12.80 -12.48
C THR A 32 -6.41 -11.40 -12.55
N VAL A 33 -7.44 -11.27 -13.34
CA VAL A 33 -8.28 -10.08 -13.43
C VAL A 33 -9.72 -10.52 -13.67
N HIS A 34 -10.70 -9.65 -13.42
CA HIS A 34 -12.07 -9.96 -13.85
C HIS A 34 -12.15 -10.20 -15.35
N GLU A 35 -12.99 -11.14 -15.79
CA GLU A 35 -13.12 -11.55 -17.20
C GLU A 35 -13.34 -10.36 -18.15
N LYS A 36 -14.09 -9.36 -17.73
CA LYS A 36 -14.31 -8.12 -18.51
C LYS A 36 -13.06 -7.27 -18.74
N PHE A 37 -11.97 -7.51 -17.98
CA PHE A 37 -10.67 -6.83 -18.12
C PHE A 37 -9.57 -7.77 -18.65
N LEU A 38 -9.94 -8.98 -19.03
CA LEU A 38 -8.99 -9.94 -19.61
C LEU A 38 -8.71 -9.53 -21.06
N GLN A 39 -7.57 -8.88 -21.29
CA GLN A 39 -7.15 -8.39 -22.62
C GLN A 39 -6.07 -9.26 -23.23
N TYR A 40 -5.31 -9.97 -22.42
CA TYR A 40 -4.18 -10.80 -22.84
C TYR A 40 -4.17 -12.11 -22.07
N ASP A 41 -3.72 -13.19 -22.73
CA ASP A 41 -3.59 -14.51 -22.10
C ASP A 41 -2.36 -14.63 -21.21
N THR A 42 -1.39 -13.73 -21.37
CA THR A 42 -0.15 -13.70 -20.56
C THR A 42 0.22 -12.28 -20.14
N PHE A 43 0.84 -12.16 -18.99
CA PHE A 43 1.45 -10.93 -18.47
C PHE A 43 2.76 -11.32 -17.74
N GLN A 44 3.87 -10.64 -18.06
CA GLN A 44 5.20 -10.98 -17.53
C GLN A 44 5.55 -12.47 -17.74
N ASP A 45 5.23 -13.01 -18.92
CA ASP A 45 5.44 -14.41 -19.33
C ASP A 45 4.66 -15.46 -18.50
N LEU A 46 3.74 -15.02 -17.64
CA LEU A 46 2.87 -15.88 -16.85
C LEU A 46 1.40 -15.80 -17.34
N PRO A 47 0.61 -16.89 -17.17
CA PRO A 47 -0.78 -16.90 -17.59
C PRO A 47 -1.62 -15.87 -16.85
N VAL A 48 -2.58 -15.25 -17.55
CA VAL A 48 -3.62 -14.41 -16.96
C VAL A 48 -4.95 -15.16 -17.01
N ILE A 49 -5.56 -15.38 -15.87
CA ILE A 49 -6.78 -16.19 -15.71
C ILE A 49 -7.92 -15.27 -15.26
N ALA A 50 -9.10 -15.48 -15.85
CA ALA A 50 -10.30 -14.79 -15.37
C ALA A 50 -10.57 -15.11 -13.90
N PHE A 51 -10.75 -14.09 -13.05
CA PHE A 51 -10.95 -14.25 -11.62
C PHE A 51 -12.21 -15.08 -11.29
N GLU A 52 -13.22 -15.00 -12.15
CA GLU A 52 -14.45 -15.77 -12.05
C GLU A 52 -14.22 -17.29 -12.19
N LYS A 53 -13.14 -17.67 -12.87
CA LYS A 53 -12.77 -19.07 -13.16
C LYS A 53 -11.52 -19.53 -12.40
N LEU A 54 -11.04 -18.73 -11.46
CA LEU A 54 -9.75 -18.96 -10.80
C LEU A 54 -9.73 -20.29 -10.04
N GLU A 55 -10.84 -20.67 -9.39
CA GLU A 55 -10.95 -21.92 -8.63
C GLU A 55 -10.81 -23.19 -9.49
N ASN A 56 -11.08 -23.09 -10.80
CA ASN A 56 -10.89 -24.22 -11.73
C ASN A 56 -9.43 -24.61 -11.91
N ASN A 57 -8.52 -23.64 -11.71
CA ASN A 57 -7.07 -23.82 -11.90
C ASN A 57 -6.32 -23.86 -10.57
N PHE A 58 -6.79 -23.09 -9.58
CA PHE A 58 -6.11 -22.88 -8.31
C PHE A 58 -7.08 -22.95 -7.13
N LEU A 59 -7.01 -24.02 -6.37
CA LEU A 59 -7.86 -24.19 -5.18
C LEU A 59 -7.44 -23.24 -4.04
N PRO A 60 -8.39 -22.63 -3.32
CA PRO A 60 -8.10 -21.66 -2.25
C PRO A 60 -7.16 -22.15 -1.14
N ASN A 61 -7.16 -23.47 -0.86
CA ASN A 61 -6.29 -24.07 0.16
C ASN A 61 -4.88 -24.42 -0.34
N LYS A 62 -4.58 -24.21 -1.62
CA LYS A 62 -3.29 -24.58 -2.25
C LYS A 62 -2.42 -23.38 -2.58
N ILE A 63 -3.03 -22.25 -2.85
CA ILE A 63 -2.32 -21.03 -3.22
C ILE A 63 -2.78 -19.85 -2.36
N LYS A 64 -2.01 -18.77 -2.41
CA LYS A 64 -2.42 -17.48 -1.85
C LYS A 64 -2.51 -16.43 -2.93
N LEU A 65 -3.25 -15.35 -2.68
CA LEU A 65 -3.32 -14.22 -3.58
C LEU A 65 -2.55 -13.01 -3.03
N PHE A 66 -2.29 -12.08 -3.93
CA PHE A 66 -1.98 -10.69 -3.59
C PHE A 66 -2.78 -9.76 -4.51
N VAL A 67 -3.53 -8.82 -3.94
CA VAL A 67 -4.32 -7.83 -4.69
C VAL A 67 -3.44 -6.62 -4.98
N ALA A 68 -2.85 -6.60 -6.18
CA ALA A 68 -1.93 -5.57 -6.64
C ALA A 68 -2.67 -4.41 -7.29
N MET A 69 -3.36 -3.62 -6.49
CA MET A 69 -4.07 -2.41 -6.91
C MET A 69 -3.61 -1.19 -6.12
N GLY A 70 -3.52 -0.04 -6.78
CA GLY A 70 -3.18 1.23 -6.15
C GLY A 70 -4.34 1.81 -5.32
N TYR A 71 -4.34 3.14 -5.20
CA TYR A 71 -5.23 3.91 -4.31
C TYR A 71 -6.50 4.44 -4.99
N ALA A 72 -6.82 3.97 -6.20
CA ALA A 72 -7.98 4.46 -6.96
C ALA A 72 -9.28 4.42 -6.13
N ASP A 73 -10.10 5.47 -6.25
CA ASP A 73 -11.34 5.65 -5.51
C ASP A 73 -11.12 5.57 -3.99
N ASN A 74 -10.11 6.30 -3.53
CA ASN A 74 -9.66 6.31 -2.12
C ASN A 74 -9.55 4.88 -1.53
N ASN A 75 -8.83 4.00 -2.22
CA ASN A 75 -8.60 2.60 -1.87
C ASN A 75 -9.82 1.65 -1.99
N LYS A 76 -11.03 2.16 -2.25
CA LYS A 76 -12.28 1.35 -2.26
C LYS A 76 -12.28 0.28 -3.34
N LYS A 77 -11.64 0.54 -4.50
CA LYS A 77 -11.51 -0.49 -5.54
C LYS A 77 -10.65 -1.66 -5.06
N ARG A 78 -9.50 -1.38 -4.39
CA ARG A 78 -8.65 -2.43 -3.83
C ARG A 78 -9.36 -3.19 -2.72
N GLU A 79 -10.07 -2.49 -1.83
CA GLU A 79 -10.90 -3.09 -0.78
C GLU A 79 -11.95 -4.04 -1.36
N SER A 80 -12.68 -3.61 -2.38
CA SER A 80 -13.71 -4.43 -3.04
C SER A 80 -13.14 -5.74 -3.57
N ILE A 81 -11.98 -5.69 -4.25
CA ILE A 81 -11.33 -6.89 -4.77
C ILE A 81 -10.80 -7.77 -3.64
N PHE A 82 -10.17 -7.19 -2.63
CA PHE A 82 -9.71 -7.93 -1.46
C PHE A 82 -10.86 -8.71 -0.80
N ASN A 83 -12.01 -8.06 -0.59
CA ASN A 83 -13.19 -8.70 -0.04
C ASN A 83 -13.72 -9.85 -0.93
N GLN A 84 -13.71 -9.69 -2.26
CA GLN A 84 -14.10 -10.74 -3.18
C GLN A 84 -13.13 -11.94 -3.13
N VAL A 85 -11.83 -11.67 -3.02
CA VAL A 85 -10.81 -12.72 -2.83
C VAL A 85 -11.08 -13.51 -1.55
N LYS A 86 -11.37 -12.81 -0.46
CA LYS A 86 -11.72 -13.45 0.83
C LYS A 86 -13.03 -14.24 0.76
N GLN A 87 -14.06 -13.73 0.06
CA GLN A 87 -15.33 -14.42 -0.16
C GLN A 87 -15.17 -15.73 -0.94
N LYS A 88 -14.22 -15.80 -1.88
CA LYS A 88 -13.86 -17.03 -2.58
C LYS A 88 -13.01 -18.00 -1.72
N GLY A 89 -12.72 -17.66 -0.47
CA GLY A 89 -11.99 -18.51 0.48
C GLY A 89 -10.46 -18.44 0.35
N TYR A 90 -9.92 -17.56 -0.46
CA TYR A 90 -8.47 -17.39 -0.55
C TYR A 90 -7.93 -16.59 0.64
N SER A 91 -6.71 -16.96 1.09
CA SER A 91 -5.89 -16.11 1.93
C SER A 91 -4.94 -15.26 1.07
N CYS A 92 -4.52 -14.10 1.60
CA CYS A 92 -3.56 -13.26 0.93
C CYS A 92 -2.19 -13.32 1.62
N ILE A 93 -1.13 -13.18 0.82
CA ILE A 93 0.21 -12.95 1.37
C ILE A 93 0.33 -11.50 1.81
N SER A 94 1.28 -11.24 2.71
CA SER A 94 1.86 -9.91 2.92
C SER A 94 3.34 -9.97 2.62
N TYR A 95 3.87 -8.93 2.00
CA TYR A 95 5.27 -8.78 1.66
C TYR A 95 5.89 -7.63 2.45
N ILE A 96 7.06 -7.86 2.99
CA ILE A 96 7.85 -6.87 3.71
C ILE A 96 9.27 -6.95 3.16
N ASP A 97 9.72 -5.89 2.50
CA ASP A 97 11.06 -5.84 1.94
C ASP A 97 12.12 -5.93 3.06
N SER A 98 13.17 -6.71 2.82
CA SER A 98 14.21 -7.00 3.81
C SER A 98 15.08 -5.80 4.18
N THR A 99 15.03 -4.72 3.41
CA THR A 99 15.77 -3.47 3.69
C THR A 99 15.08 -2.58 4.72
N ASN A 100 13.86 -2.94 5.15
CA ASN A 100 13.16 -2.20 6.17
C ASN A 100 13.79 -2.39 7.55
N THR A 101 13.90 -1.31 8.32
CA THR A 101 14.20 -1.37 9.75
C THR A 101 12.92 -1.53 10.53
N ILE A 102 12.70 -2.69 11.14
CA ILE A 102 11.45 -3.02 11.84
C ILE A 102 11.73 -3.22 13.32
N GLY A 103 11.03 -2.45 14.15
CA GLY A 103 11.10 -2.55 15.60
C GLY A 103 10.29 -3.73 16.16
N ASP A 104 10.53 -4.03 17.44
CA ASP A 104 9.88 -5.13 18.14
C ASP A 104 8.36 -4.99 18.19
N ASN A 105 7.66 -6.13 18.27
CA ASN A 105 6.20 -6.21 18.35
C ASN A 105 5.44 -5.59 17.17
N PHE A 106 6.09 -5.41 16.02
CA PHE A 106 5.40 -5.05 14.78
C PHE A 106 4.41 -6.15 14.37
N LYS A 107 3.25 -5.73 13.87
CA LYS A 107 2.23 -6.65 13.32
C LYS A 107 1.62 -6.06 12.06
N CYS A 108 1.34 -6.90 11.07
CA CYS A 108 0.53 -6.53 9.91
C CYS A 108 -0.50 -7.62 9.62
N GLY A 109 -1.59 -7.21 8.97
CA GLY A 109 -2.64 -8.10 8.48
C GLY A 109 -2.29 -8.77 7.15
N GLU A 110 -3.31 -9.26 6.44
CA GLU A 110 -3.19 -9.85 5.11
C GLU A 110 -3.15 -8.77 4.01
N ASN A 111 -2.62 -9.12 2.85
CA ASN A 111 -2.51 -8.25 1.67
C ASN A 111 -1.77 -6.93 1.94
N CYS A 112 -0.82 -6.93 2.87
CA CYS A 112 0.03 -5.78 3.09
C CYS A 112 1.26 -5.85 2.17
N PHE A 113 1.67 -4.70 1.62
CA PHE A 113 2.90 -4.60 0.86
C PHE A 113 3.73 -3.42 1.37
N ILE A 114 4.85 -3.75 2.01
CA ILE A 114 5.76 -2.78 2.61
C ILE A 114 7.03 -2.76 1.76
N PHE A 115 7.17 -1.69 0.99
CA PHE A 115 8.30 -1.47 0.10
C PHE A 115 9.59 -1.22 0.90
N GLU A 116 10.67 -0.98 0.20
CA GLU A 116 12.02 -0.86 0.74
C GLU A 116 12.25 0.41 1.57
N ASN A 117 13.26 0.36 2.44
CA ASN A 117 13.84 1.50 3.16
C ASN A 117 12.87 2.25 4.09
N ASN A 118 11.87 1.59 4.64
CA ASN A 118 11.04 2.18 5.69
C ASN A 118 11.67 1.97 7.07
N VAL A 119 11.47 2.92 7.97
CA VAL A 119 11.76 2.78 9.40
C VAL A 119 10.43 2.67 10.14
N ILE A 120 10.15 1.47 10.65
CA ILE A 120 8.93 1.15 11.41
C ILE A 120 9.33 0.89 12.85
N GLN A 121 8.94 1.78 13.75
CA GLN A 121 9.34 1.72 15.16
C GLN A 121 8.55 0.65 15.95
N PRO A 122 8.96 0.31 17.18
CA PRO A 122 8.32 -0.74 17.98
C PRO A 122 6.82 -0.54 18.19
N SER A 123 6.10 -1.67 18.24
CA SER A 123 4.66 -1.75 18.54
C SER A 123 3.76 -1.09 17.49
N VAL A 124 4.24 -0.83 16.29
CA VAL A 124 3.40 -0.40 15.15
C VAL A 124 2.51 -1.57 14.73
N LYS A 125 1.26 -1.26 14.38
CA LYS A 125 0.28 -2.23 13.87
C LYS A 125 -0.32 -1.75 12.55
N LEU A 126 -0.29 -2.62 11.55
CA LEU A 126 -1.00 -2.42 10.28
C LEU A 126 -2.18 -3.39 10.21
N GLY A 127 -3.31 -2.90 9.75
CA GLY A 127 -4.47 -3.74 9.42
C GLY A 127 -4.28 -4.51 8.10
N ASP A 128 -5.38 -5.00 7.54
CA ASP A 128 -5.38 -5.70 6.26
C ASP A 128 -5.32 -4.73 5.08
N ASN A 129 -4.76 -5.18 3.98
CA ASN A 129 -4.79 -4.49 2.69
C ASN A 129 -4.14 -3.08 2.74
N VAL A 130 -3.05 -2.97 3.51
CA VAL A 130 -2.28 -1.72 3.66
C VAL A 130 -1.07 -1.73 2.74
N ILE A 131 -0.91 -0.67 1.96
CA ILE A 131 0.26 -0.45 1.12
C ILE A 131 1.12 0.65 1.75
N VAL A 132 2.40 0.38 1.96
CA VAL A 132 3.39 1.35 2.45
C VAL A 132 4.50 1.43 1.43
N LEU A 133 4.59 2.54 0.70
CA LEU A 133 5.66 2.77 -0.26
C LEU A 133 6.99 3.01 0.46
N SER A 134 8.05 3.28 -0.30
CA SER A 134 9.42 3.36 0.19
C SER A 134 9.71 4.59 1.04
N GLY A 135 10.66 4.48 1.98
CA GLY A 135 11.28 5.61 2.67
C GLY A 135 10.43 6.33 3.71
N ASN A 136 9.43 5.66 4.28
CA ASN A 136 8.61 6.24 5.34
C ASN A 136 9.22 6.07 6.73
N LEU A 137 8.90 7.00 7.65
CA LEU A 137 9.11 6.86 9.09
C LEU A 137 7.74 6.69 9.76
N ILE A 138 7.49 5.51 10.34
CA ILE A 138 6.29 5.22 11.12
C ILE A 138 6.71 5.02 12.56
N SER A 139 6.37 6.00 13.42
CA SER A 139 6.83 6.01 14.79
C SER A 139 6.03 5.06 15.69
N HIS A 140 6.62 4.78 16.87
CA HIS A 140 6.16 3.76 17.81
C HIS A 140 4.68 3.85 18.19
N HIS A 141 4.04 2.69 18.44
CA HIS A 141 2.64 2.55 18.87
C HIS A 141 1.62 3.14 17.89
N THR A 142 2.03 3.44 16.66
CA THR A 142 1.12 3.89 15.60
C THR A 142 0.29 2.72 15.09
N ILE A 143 -0.99 2.98 14.85
CA ILE A 143 -1.95 2.02 14.29
C ILE A 143 -2.44 2.56 12.95
N ILE A 144 -2.20 1.83 11.87
CA ILE A 144 -2.78 2.10 10.56
C ILE A 144 -3.79 1.00 10.28
N LYS A 145 -5.07 1.35 10.21
CA LYS A 145 -6.15 0.39 10.00
C LYS A 145 -6.23 -0.07 8.53
N ASN A 146 -7.32 -0.78 8.20
CA ASN A 146 -7.43 -1.49 6.93
C ASN A 146 -7.50 -0.57 5.70
N ASN A 147 -7.07 -1.09 4.58
CA ASN A 147 -7.20 -0.48 3.25
C ASN A 147 -6.48 0.87 3.08
N CYS A 148 -5.56 1.22 3.94
CA CYS A 148 -4.81 2.48 3.84
C CYS A 148 -3.70 2.40 2.79
N PHE A 149 -3.31 3.55 2.27
CA PHE A 149 -2.18 3.72 1.37
C PHE A 149 -1.27 4.82 1.90
N VAL A 150 -0.02 4.48 2.21
CA VAL A 150 1.01 5.41 2.67
C VAL A 150 2.01 5.61 1.55
N SER A 151 2.06 6.82 1.02
CA SER A 151 2.96 7.17 -0.08
C SER A 151 4.39 7.40 0.41
N THR A 152 5.32 7.50 -0.52
CA THR A 152 6.77 7.63 -0.26
C THR A 152 7.10 8.85 0.62
N GLY A 153 8.00 8.66 1.59
CA GLY A 153 8.60 9.74 2.39
C GLY A 153 7.67 10.35 3.43
N SER A 154 6.56 9.72 3.76
CA SER A 154 5.66 10.20 4.83
C SER A 154 6.30 10.02 6.20
N ILE A 155 6.07 10.98 7.11
CA ILE A 155 6.52 10.95 8.49
C ILE A 155 5.29 10.89 9.40
N ILE A 156 5.12 9.78 10.10
CA ILE A 156 3.98 9.54 10.99
C ILE A 156 4.49 9.49 12.43
N GLY A 157 4.04 10.43 13.25
CA GLY A 157 4.40 10.54 14.66
C GLY A 157 3.95 9.35 15.49
N GLY A 158 4.51 9.21 16.70
CA GLY A 158 4.13 8.14 17.62
C GLY A 158 2.69 8.27 18.14
N HIS A 159 2.07 7.13 18.48
CA HIS A 159 0.70 7.05 18.97
C HIS A 159 -0.37 7.64 18.01
N VAL A 160 -0.08 7.69 16.71
CA VAL A 160 -1.07 8.08 15.70
C VAL A 160 -2.00 6.92 15.43
N THR A 161 -3.27 7.20 15.21
CA THR A 161 -4.23 6.25 14.66
C THR A 161 -4.69 6.74 13.29
N VAL A 162 -4.43 5.97 12.25
CA VAL A 162 -4.98 6.18 10.91
C VAL A 162 -6.11 5.20 10.72
N GLU A 163 -7.34 5.71 10.57
CA GLU A 163 -8.54 4.92 10.37
C GLU A 163 -8.59 4.31 8.95
N ASN A 164 -9.66 3.54 8.65
CA ASN A 164 -9.76 2.80 7.40
C ASN A 164 -9.80 3.71 6.16
N ASN A 165 -9.32 3.17 5.04
CA ASN A 165 -9.43 3.77 3.70
C ASN A 165 -8.78 5.17 3.59
N CYS A 166 -7.76 5.46 4.37
CA CYS A 166 -7.03 6.71 4.25
C CYS A 166 -5.94 6.64 3.20
N PHE A 167 -5.68 7.77 2.54
CA PHE A 167 -4.55 7.98 1.66
C PHE A 167 -3.62 9.04 2.27
N LEU A 168 -2.38 8.66 2.53
CA LEU A 168 -1.32 9.58 2.98
C LEU A 168 -0.38 9.84 1.80
N GLY A 169 -0.39 11.08 1.30
CA GLY A 169 0.35 11.50 0.12
C GLY A 169 1.85 11.66 0.36
N LEU A 170 2.60 11.79 -0.72
CA LEU A 170 4.06 11.93 -0.75
C LEU A 170 4.55 12.98 0.26
N GLY A 171 5.49 12.61 1.14
CA GLY A 171 6.10 13.54 2.08
C GLY A 171 5.13 14.17 3.08
N SER A 172 3.97 13.58 3.33
CA SER A 172 3.03 14.05 4.36
C SER A 172 3.62 13.90 5.76
N ILE A 173 3.28 14.82 6.65
CA ILE A 173 3.77 14.84 8.04
C ILE A 173 2.57 14.83 8.97
N ILE A 174 2.52 13.83 9.85
CA ILE A 174 1.44 13.65 10.82
C ILE A 174 2.02 13.80 12.22
N LYS A 175 1.51 14.78 12.99
CA LYS A 175 1.94 15.03 14.38
C LYS A 175 1.61 13.81 15.26
N ASN A 176 2.42 13.57 16.27
CA ASN A 176 2.17 12.51 17.25
C ASN A 176 0.85 12.66 18.02
N SER A 177 0.30 11.55 18.47
CA SER A 177 -0.89 11.43 19.34
C SER A 177 -2.17 12.03 18.75
N ILE A 178 -2.33 11.97 17.42
CA ILE A 178 -3.57 12.40 16.74
C ILE A 178 -4.22 11.24 15.98
N LYS A 179 -5.48 11.45 15.64
CA LYS A 179 -6.29 10.54 14.84
C LYS A 179 -6.54 11.13 13.46
N ILE A 180 -6.19 10.38 12.41
CA ILE A 180 -6.67 10.60 11.05
C ILE A 180 -7.93 9.75 10.88
N ASP A 181 -9.09 10.39 10.75
CA ASP A 181 -10.36 9.65 10.63
C ASP A 181 -10.54 9.01 9.26
N SER A 182 -11.52 8.11 9.17
CA SER A 182 -11.73 7.24 8.01
C SER A 182 -11.92 8.02 6.71
N GLU A 183 -11.42 7.45 5.62
CA GLU A 183 -11.61 7.96 4.26
C GLU A 183 -10.97 9.35 4.02
N CYS A 184 -10.07 9.78 4.89
CA CYS A 184 -9.32 11.02 4.69
C CYS A 184 -8.27 10.89 3.59
N VAL A 185 -8.08 11.98 2.85
CA VAL A 185 -7.02 12.15 1.86
C VAL A 185 -6.07 13.24 2.33
N ILE A 186 -4.86 12.85 2.69
CA ILE A 186 -3.79 13.77 3.04
C ILE A 186 -2.92 13.95 1.78
N GLY A 187 -2.94 15.14 1.21
CA GLY A 187 -2.20 15.48 0.00
C GLY A 187 -0.68 15.51 0.22
N ALA A 188 0.06 15.52 -0.89
CA ALA A 188 1.52 15.57 -0.85
C ALA A 188 2.03 16.81 -0.08
N GLY A 189 3.01 16.61 0.80
CA GLY A 189 3.62 17.65 1.61
C GLY A 189 2.70 18.31 2.64
N ALA A 190 1.50 17.78 2.87
CA ALA A 190 0.59 18.31 3.88
C ALA A 190 1.08 17.98 5.29
N VAL A 191 0.93 18.94 6.21
CA VAL A 191 1.28 18.81 7.63
C VAL A 191 0.01 18.83 8.45
N ILE A 192 -0.26 17.73 9.16
CA ILE A 192 -1.46 17.54 9.97
C ILE A 192 -1.08 17.64 11.45
N LEU A 193 -1.62 18.62 12.13
CA LEU A 193 -1.29 18.97 13.53
C LEU A 193 -2.40 18.65 14.52
N GLU A 194 -3.60 18.34 14.05
CA GLU A 194 -4.79 18.08 14.83
C GLU A 194 -5.56 16.87 14.29
N ASN A 195 -6.51 16.34 15.08
CA ASN A 195 -7.38 15.27 14.63
C ASN A 195 -8.19 15.71 13.40
N THR A 196 -8.38 14.80 12.47
CA THR A 196 -9.24 15.02 11.31
C THR A 196 -10.64 14.45 11.53
N HIS A 197 -11.59 14.84 10.69
CA HIS A 197 -12.90 14.22 10.60
C HIS A 197 -13.03 13.37 9.33
N LYS A 198 -13.98 12.45 9.36
CA LYS A 198 -14.20 11.52 8.26
C LYS A 198 -14.41 12.26 6.92
N ASN A 199 -13.82 11.69 5.83
CA ASN A 199 -13.93 12.20 4.44
C ASN A 199 -13.26 13.56 4.18
N GLU A 200 -12.41 14.03 5.06
CA GLU A 200 -11.70 15.30 4.84
C GLU A 200 -10.54 15.14 3.86
N VAL A 201 -10.28 16.21 3.10
CA VAL A 201 -9.19 16.30 2.14
C VAL A 201 -8.29 17.48 2.52
N TYR A 202 -7.02 17.18 2.77
CA TYR A 202 -6.01 18.18 3.11
C TYR A 202 -4.99 18.32 1.97
N VAL A 203 -4.74 19.54 1.54
CA VAL A 203 -3.74 19.84 0.50
C VAL A 203 -2.78 20.91 0.99
N SER A 204 -1.50 20.74 0.71
CA SER A 204 -0.52 21.78 0.93
C SER A 204 -0.65 22.87 -0.13
N LYS A 205 -0.29 24.10 0.23
CA LYS A 205 -0.14 25.18 -0.77
C LYS A 205 1.14 24.95 -1.59
N SER A 206 1.05 25.22 -2.90
CA SER A 206 2.25 25.21 -3.74
C SER A 206 3.26 26.24 -3.24
N THR A 207 4.54 25.89 -3.32
CA THR A 207 5.63 26.81 -3.03
C THR A 207 5.56 28.00 -4.00
N VAL A 208 5.71 29.19 -3.47
CA VAL A 208 5.72 30.42 -4.30
C VAL A 208 7.01 30.46 -5.12
N LYS A 209 6.89 30.61 -6.43
CA LYS A 209 8.02 30.88 -7.30
C LYS A 209 8.49 32.32 -7.05
N LEU A 210 9.77 32.49 -6.74
CA LEU A 210 10.38 33.82 -6.67
C LEU A 210 10.65 34.32 -8.09
N ASP A 211 10.45 35.62 -8.30
CA ASP A 211 10.69 36.27 -9.60
C ASP A 211 12.18 36.68 -9.72
N ILE A 212 13.06 35.71 -9.45
CA ILE A 212 14.51 35.85 -9.59
C ILE A 212 15.08 34.66 -10.36
N SER A 213 16.14 34.90 -11.14
CA SER A 213 16.91 33.84 -11.78
C SER A 213 17.85 33.17 -10.77
N SER A 214 18.00 31.87 -10.84
CA SER A 214 18.99 31.11 -10.04
C SER A 214 20.44 31.63 -10.31
N ASN A 215 20.71 32.21 -11.49
CA ASN A 215 22.00 32.80 -11.81
C ASN A 215 22.32 34.04 -10.95
N ASN A 216 21.30 34.64 -10.34
CA ASN A 216 21.44 35.81 -9.46
C ASN A 216 21.50 35.44 -7.98
N LEU A 217 21.39 34.13 -7.65
CA LEU A 217 21.55 33.64 -6.28
C LEU A 217 23.02 33.53 -5.92
N THR A 218 23.52 34.47 -5.13
CA THR A 218 24.92 34.49 -4.66
C THR A 218 25.15 33.73 -3.36
N LYS A 219 24.07 33.42 -2.60
CA LYS A 219 24.05 32.58 -1.40
C LYS A 219 22.68 31.94 -1.27
N LEU A 220 22.62 30.65 -0.90
CA LEU A 220 21.45 29.93 -0.35
C LEU A 220 21.52 30.00 1.15
#